data_d915588f73822f3b64e3831fd6e77ca5
#
_entry.id   d915588f73822f3b64e3831fd6e77ca5
#
_cell.length_a   1.000
_cell.length_b   1.000
_cell.length_c   1.000
_cell.angle_alpha   90.00
_cell.angle_beta   90.00
_cell.angle_gamma   90.00
#
_symmetry.space_group_name_H-M   'P 1'
#
loop_
_entity.id
_entity.type
_entity.pdbx_description
1 polymer ?
#
loop_
_entity_poly.entity_id
_entity_poly.type
_entity_poly.pdbx_seq_one_letter_code
_entity_poly.pdbx_strand_id
1 'polypeptide(L)'
;VNDGSSDCCGKLCDEYAKEDKRIKVIHKKNGGLSDARNVAIDVTTGEFITFIDSDDYVTDDYIMTLYSLIEKYECKVSIALYNTFVEGSKPKVVNRVYREDCQTNIKAIEEMFYQEKYDTASWAKLYHSSLFATGIRYPKGIVYEDLATTYLLIFQSDKVAFCNRRIYNYLLRRDSIEGSSFSSKKMDSALKVCELMESHLDILGKVMQAYQCRMMSFFFHLLLKMPDGYEQRNMLYKRIKAIRWSVLCNSRARKKARVASLLSYFGLGVVKGVFHLIDRR
;
A
#
# COMPACT_ATOMS: atom_id res chain seq x y z
N VAL A 1 12.10 13.50 -6.28
CA VAL A 1 11.36 14.09 -7.43
C VAL A 1 10.41 15.15 -6.90
N ASN A 2 10.54 16.38 -7.41
CA ASN A 2 9.57 17.45 -7.18
C ASN A 2 8.51 17.40 -8.30
N ASP A 3 7.32 16.93 -7.97
CA ASP A 3 6.20 16.75 -8.89
C ASP A 3 5.38 18.03 -9.06
N GLY A 4 6.05 19.17 -9.27
CA GLY A 4 5.41 20.45 -9.53
C GLY A 4 4.79 21.07 -8.27
N SER A 5 5.49 21.01 -7.13
CA SER A 5 5.08 21.68 -5.89
C SER A 5 5.00 23.20 -6.10
N SER A 6 3.93 23.81 -5.59
CA SER A 6 3.68 25.25 -5.72
C SER A 6 4.31 26.09 -4.58
N ASP A 7 4.86 25.43 -3.59
CA ASP A 7 5.50 26.01 -2.40
C ASP A 7 7.04 26.01 -2.49
N CYS A 8 7.72 26.18 -1.36
CA CYS A 8 9.19 26.21 -1.30
C CYS A 8 9.87 24.83 -1.40
N CYS A 9 9.13 23.72 -1.48
CA CYS A 9 9.69 22.36 -1.49
C CYS A 9 10.76 22.16 -2.58
N GLY A 10 10.53 22.69 -3.80
CA GLY A 10 11.50 22.57 -4.89
C GLY A 10 12.83 23.26 -4.56
N LYS A 11 12.79 24.49 -4.00
CA LYS A 11 14.00 25.21 -3.59
C LYS A 11 14.75 24.47 -2.47
N LEU A 12 14.01 23.97 -1.49
CA LEU A 12 14.61 23.21 -0.39
C LEU A 12 15.33 21.95 -0.89
N CYS A 13 14.74 21.23 -1.84
CA CYS A 13 15.40 20.10 -2.48
C CYS A 13 16.72 20.51 -3.17
N ASP A 14 16.72 21.64 -3.89
CA ASP A 14 17.92 22.15 -4.57
C ASP A 14 19.01 22.59 -3.58
N GLU A 15 18.63 23.14 -2.43
CA GLU A 15 19.57 23.50 -1.36
C GLU A 15 20.26 22.25 -0.82
N TYR A 16 19.51 21.20 -0.46
CA TYR A 16 20.09 19.93 -0.03
C TYR A 16 21.00 19.29 -1.10
N ALA A 17 20.63 19.39 -2.38
CA ALA A 17 21.46 18.86 -3.46
C ALA A 17 22.79 19.61 -3.65
N LYS A 18 22.88 20.87 -3.20
CA LYS A 18 24.16 21.63 -3.17
C LYS A 18 25.06 21.15 -2.02
N GLU A 19 24.44 20.80 -0.88
CA GLU A 19 25.15 20.34 0.33
C GLU A 19 25.64 18.89 0.19
N ASP A 20 24.82 18.01 -0.40
CA ASP A 20 25.16 16.60 -0.57
C ASP A 20 25.06 16.16 -2.04
N LYS A 21 26.19 15.85 -2.65
CA LYS A 21 26.31 15.41 -4.07
C LYS A 21 25.61 14.09 -4.37
N ARG A 22 25.25 13.31 -3.36
CA ARG A 22 24.45 12.08 -3.52
C ARG A 22 22.98 12.39 -3.82
N ILE A 23 22.51 13.59 -3.45
CA ILE A 23 21.12 14.02 -3.69
C ILE A 23 20.98 14.48 -5.14
N LYS A 24 20.08 13.85 -5.88
CA LYS A 24 19.72 14.24 -7.24
C LYS A 24 18.26 14.69 -7.24
N VAL A 25 17.99 15.91 -7.68
CA VAL A 25 16.66 16.48 -7.75
C VAL A 25 16.15 16.47 -9.19
N ILE A 26 14.92 16.04 -9.38
CA ILE A 26 14.22 16.09 -10.66
C ILE A 26 12.98 16.96 -10.48
N HIS A 27 12.92 18.07 -11.19
CA HIS A 27 11.72 18.90 -11.26
C HIS A 27 10.91 18.53 -12.49
N LYS A 28 9.60 18.34 -12.30
CA LYS A 28 8.69 18.03 -13.41
C LYS A 28 7.31 18.68 -13.20
N LYS A 29 6.54 18.76 -14.27
CA LYS A 29 5.13 19.13 -14.17
C LYS A 29 4.38 18.07 -13.38
N ASN A 30 3.42 18.51 -12.53
CA ASN A 30 2.63 17.60 -11.71
C ASN A 30 1.97 16.48 -12.55
N GLY A 31 2.27 15.25 -12.21
CA GLY A 31 1.75 14.03 -12.83
C GLY A 31 1.21 13.03 -11.80
N GLY A 32 1.32 13.36 -10.51
CA GLY A 32 0.90 12.55 -9.38
C GLY A 32 1.95 11.54 -8.91
N LEU A 33 1.66 10.94 -7.77
CA LEU A 33 2.59 10.08 -7.02
C LEU A 33 3.20 8.95 -7.86
N SER A 34 2.38 8.24 -8.64
CA SER A 34 2.83 7.16 -9.54
C SER A 34 3.84 7.67 -10.58
N ASP A 35 3.57 8.83 -11.17
CA ASP A 35 4.44 9.41 -12.18
C ASP A 35 5.78 9.85 -11.57
N ALA A 36 5.75 10.45 -10.38
CA ALA A 36 6.95 10.82 -9.64
C ALA A 36 7.83 9.59 -9.31
N ARG A 37 7.22 8.51 -8.80
CA ARG A 37 7.93 7.25 -8.52
C ARG A 37 8.51 6.64 -9.78
N ASN A 38 7.77 6.60 -10.89
CA ASN A 38 8.24 6.03 -12.15
C ASN A 38 9.43 6.81 -12.72
N VAL A 39 9.37 8.15 -12.70
CA VAL A 39 10.51 8.98 -13.12
C VAL A 39 11.76 8.71 -12.27
N ALA A 40 11.60 8.54 -10.95
CA ALA A 40 12.72 8.17 -10.09
C ALA A 40 13.29 6.79 -10.45
N ILE A 41 12.42 5.79 -10.68
CA ILE A 41 12.82 4.44 -11.10
C ILE A 41 13.62 4.49 -12.40
N ASP A 42 13.17 5.27 -13.39
CA ASP A 42 13.77 5.34 -14.72
C ASP A 42 15.19 5.93 -14.73
N VAL A 43 15.54 6.76 -13.73
CA VAL A 43 16.87 7.38 -13.62
C VAL A 43 17.74 6.75 -12.53
N THR A 44 17.21 5.79 -11.77
CA THR A 44 17.95 5.11 -10.70
C THR A 44 19.07 4.26 -11.26
N THR A 45 20.26 4.42 -10.65
CA THR A 45 21.45 3.61 -10.95
C THR A 45 21.86 2.69 -9.80
N GLY A 46 21.14 2.77 -8.68
CA GLY A 46 21.41 1.96 -7.50
C GLY A 46 20.99 0.50 -7.70
N GLU A 47 21.67 -0.39 -7.03
CA GLU A 47 21.33 -1.82 -7.01
C GLU A 47 19.99 -2.09 -6.32
N PHE A 48 19.65 -1.26 -5.32
CA PHE A 48 18.40 -1.36 -4.58
C PHE A 48 17.64 -0.04 -4.61
N ILE A 49 16.31 -0.14 -4.51
CA ILE A 49 15.36 0.97 -4.52
C ILE A 49 14.47 0.85 -3.28
N THR A 50 14.28 1.96 -2.57
CA THR A 50 13.25 2.12 -1.54
C THR A 50 12.53 3.44 -1.77
N PHE A 51 11.30 3.53 -1.27
CA PHE A 51 10.47 4.73 -1.37
C PHE A 51 10.21 5.30 0.02
N ILE A 52 10.25 6.63 0.11
CA ILE A 52 9.87 7.38 1.30
C ILE A 52 8.94 8.49 0.82
N ASP A 53 7.72 8.54 1.37
CA ASP A 53 6.78 9.61 1.05
C ASP A 53 7.23 10.90 1.76
N SER A 54 7.01 12.04 1.12
CA SER A 54 7.62 13.33 1.52
C SER A 54 7.13 13.90 2.85
N ASP A 55 6.05 13.38 3.39
CA ASP A 55 5.48 13.75 4.69
C ASP A 55 5.85 12.78 5.82
N ASP A 56 6.60 11.73 5.49
CA ASP A 56 7.03 10.69 6.42
C ASP A 56 8.52 10.82 6.77
N TYR A 57 8.97 10.05 7.75
CA TYR A 57 10.38 9.92 8.08
C TYR A 57 10.75 8.51 8.55
N VAL A 58 12.03 8.19 8.49
CA VAL A 58 12.57 6.87 8.79
C VAL A 58 13.53 6.93 9.99
N THR A 59 13.84 5.77 10.56
CA THR A 59 14.88 5.67 11.59
C THR A 59 16.28 5.65 10.96
N ASP A 60 17.31 6.00 11.72
CA ASP A 60 18.70 6.07 11.24
C ASP A 60 19.20 4.72 10.69
N ASP A 61 18.67 3.62 11.19
CA ASP A 61 19.00 2.26 10.76
C ASP A 61 18.09 1.67 9.67
N TYR A 62 17.28 2.51 9.01
CA TYR A 62 16.30 2.09 8.00
C TYR A 62 16.92 1.24 6.89
N ILE A 63 17.91 1.78 6.20
CA ILE A 63 18.59 1.09 5.09
C ILE A 63 19.34 -0.14 5.62
N MET A 64 20.10 0.01 6.71
CA MET A 64 20.87 -1.10 7.29
C MET A 64 19.97 -2.28 7.65
N THR A 65 18.81 -2.02 8.28
CA THR A 65 17.86 -3.06 8.66
C THR A 65 17.32 -3.81 7.44
N LEU A 66 16.90 -3.10 6.39
CA LEU A 66 16.35 -3.71 5.18
C LEU A 66 17.43 -4.44 4.37
N TYR A 67 18.61 -3.84 4.23
CA TYR A 67 19.72 -4.42 3.47
C TYR A 67 20.28 -5.67 4.14
N SER A 68 20.45 -5.68 5.46
CA SER A 68 20.94 -6.88 6.18
C SER A 68 20.00 -8.09 6.04
N LEU A 69 18.70 -7.88 5.88
CA LEU A 69 17.75 -8.95 5.57
C LEU A 69 17.97 -9.51 4.16
N ILE A 70 18.22 -8.63 3.17
CA ILE A 70 18.51 -9.07 1.79
C ILE A 70 19.79 -9.92 1.74
N GLU A 71 20.85 -9.42 2.34
CA GLU A 71 22.13 -10.14 2.42
C GLU A 71 21.98 -11.50 3.12
N LYS A 72 21.34 -11.50 4.29
CA LYS A 72 21.18 -12.71 5.11
C LYS A 72 20.38 -13.80 4.42
N TYR A 73 19.31 -13.43 3.71
CA TYR A 73 18.39 -14.40 3.09
C TYR A 73 18.59 -14.55 1.58
N GLU A 74 19.53 -13.81 1.00
CA GLU A 74 19.81 -13.82 -0.45
C GLU A 74 18.52 -13.65 -1.27
N CYS A 75 17.78 -12.57 -0.99
CA CYS A 75 16.49 -12.30 -1.61
C CYS A 75 16.47 -10.92 -2.30
N LYS A 76 15.47 -10.67 -3.14
CA LYS A 76 15.35 -9.42 -3.89
C LYS A 76 14.42 -8.40 -3.23
N VAL A 77 13.68 -8.81 -2.19
CA VAL A 77 12.75 -7.93 -1.46
C VAL A 77 12.90 -8.16 0.03
N SER A 78 13.05 -7.09 0.78
CA SER A 78 12.93 -7.10 2.24
C SER A 78 11.85 -6.12 2.70
N ILE A 79 11.19 -6.46 3.80
CA ILE A 79 10.04 -5.72 4.36
C ILE A 79 10.24 -5.55 5.86
N ALA A 80 9.93 -4.35 6.36
CA ALA A 80 9.86 -4.08 7.79
C ALA A 80 8.51 -3.43 8.16
N LEU A 81 8.27 -3.21 9.44
CA LEU A 81 7.06 -2.57 9.93
C LEU A 81 7.21 -1.05 10.03
N TYR A 82 6.09 -0.41 10.30
CA TYR A 82 6.00 1.03 10.50
C TYR A 82 5.21 1.40 11.76
N ASN A 83 5.42 2.61 12.21
CA ASN A 83 4.57 3.29 13.19
C ASN A 83 3.63 4.24 12.48
N THR A 84 2.51 4.55 13.11
CA THR A 84 1.66 5.68 12.72
C THR A 84 1.70 6.76 13.80
N PHE A 85 1.68 8.03 13.40
CA PHE A 85 1.59 9.15 14.31
C PHE A 85 0.73 10.26 13.68
N VAL A 86 0.23 11.18 14.50
CA VAL A 86 -0.48 12.37 14.04
C VAL A 86 0.40 13.59 14.23
N GLU A 87 0.15 14.63 13.46
CA GLU A 87 0.90 15.89 13.53
C GLU A 87 0.94 16.43 14.98
N GLY A 88 2.11 16.92 15.40
CA GLY A 88 2.35 17.34 16.79
C GLY A 88 2.58 16.24 17.81
N SER A 89 2.52 14.95 17.42
CA SER A 89 2.82 13.82 18.29
C SER A 89 4.07 13.06 17.82
N LYS A 90 4.60 12.20 18.72
CA LYS A 90 5.67 11.25 18.35
C LYS A 90 5.10 9.85 18.18
N PRO A 91 5.68 9.02 17.29
CA PRO A 91 5.31 7.62 17.19
C PRO A 91 5.45 6.92 18.55
N LYS A 92 4.49 6.06 18.88
CA LYS A 92 4.61 5.23 20.08
C LYS A 92 5.67 4.16 19.86
N VAL A 93 6.71 4.20 20.66
CA VAL A 93 7.72 3.13 20.66
C VAL A 93 7.07 1.86 21.25
N VAL A 94 7.00 0.81 20.44
CA VAL A 94 6.50 -0.49 20.87
C VAL A 94 7.69 -1.43 20.97
N ASN A 95 8.14 -1.69 22.19
CA ASN A 95 9.17 -2.68 22.43
C ASN A 95 8.58 -4.08 22.19
N ARG A 96 9.05 -4.76 21.15
CA ARG A 96 8.70 -6.14 20.85
C ARG A 96 9.98 -6.97 20.75
N VAL A 97 9.86 -8.24 21.09
CA VAL A 97 10.93 -9.20 20.81
C VAL A 97 11.18 -9.19 19.31
N TYR A 98 12.43 -9.01 18.91
CA TYR A 98 12.83 -9.03 17.51
C TYR A 98 12.50 -10.39 16.88
N ARG A 99 11.88 -10.34 15.72
CA ARG A 99 11.55 -11.51 14.90
C ARG A 99 11.80 -11.18 13.46
N GLU A 100 12.38 -12.11 12.75
CA GLU A 100 12.56 -12.07 11.32
C GLU A 100 12.24 -13.43 10.72
N ASP A 101 11.84 -13.46 9.47
CA ASP A 101 11.62 -14.67 8.68
C ASP A 101 11.89 -14.41 7.20
N CYS A 102 11.98 -15.50 6.45
CA CYS A 102 12.02 -15.46 4.99
C CYS A 102 10.94 -16.38 4.44
N GLN A 103 10.18 -15.90 3.49
CA GLN A 103 9.02 -16.57 2.93
C GLN A 103 9.15 -16.68 1.42
N THR A 104 8.43 -17.64 0.81
CA THR A 104 8.24 -17.65 -0.64
C THR A 104 7.41 -16.42 -1.06
N ASN A 105 7.55 -16.00 -2.30
CA ASN A 105 6.78 -14.88 -2.87
C ASN A 105 5.26 -15.08 -2.71
N ILE A 106 4.74 -16.29 -2.94
CA ILE A 106 3.32 -16.61 -2.79
C ILE A 106 2.87 -16.39 -1.34
N LYS A 107 3.64 -16.90 -0.38
CA LYS A 107 3.33 -16.70 1.04
C LYS A 107 3.39 -15.22 1.44
N ALA A 108 4.35 -14.49 0.92
CA ALA A 108 4.49 -13.05 1.16
C ALA A 108 3.29 -12.27 0.59
N ILE A 109 2.79 -12.61 -0.61
CA ILE A 109 1.59 -11.99 -1.18
C ILE A 109 0.35 -12.32 -0.35
N GLU A 110 0.21 -13.57 0.14
CA GLU A 110 -0.88 -13.92 1.06
C GLU A 110 -0.87 -13.08 2.32
N GLU A 111 0.27 -12.98 3.03
CA GLU A 111 0.43 -12.18 4.26
C GLU A 111 0.06 -10.71 4.00
N MET A 112 0.49 -10.16 2.86
CA MET A 112 0.18 -8.80 2.45
C MET A 112 -1.32 -8.61 2.19
N PHE A 113 -1.98 -9.51 1.48
CA PHE A 113 -3.41 -9.38 1.17
C PHE A 113 -4.31 -9.64 2.37
N TYR A 114 -3.93 -10.54 3.27
CA TYR A 114 -4.60 -10.67 4.57
C TYR A 114 -4.32 -9.49 5.51
N GLN A 115 -3.28 -8.68 5.22
CA GLN A 115 -2.79 -7.59 6.07
C GLN A 115 -2.46 -8.08 7.49
N GLU A 116 -1.82 -9.25 7.58
CA GLU A 116 -1.44 -9.88 8.86
C GLU A 116 -0.14 -9.29 9.41
N LYS A 117 0.90 -9.20 8.59
CA LYS A 117 2.20 -8.66 8.99
C LYS A 117 2.46 -7.28 8.39
N TYR A 118 2.20 -7.11 7.11
CA TYR A 118 2.44 -5.89 6.33
C TYR A 118 1.34 -5.68 5.30
N ASP A 119 1.36 -4.55 4.62
CA ASP A 119 0.37 -4.15 3.63
C ASP A 119 1.01 -3.87 2.25
N THR A 120 0.20 -3.32 1.33
CA THR A 120 0.59 -3.04 -0.05
C THR A 120 1.43 -1.78 -0.22
N ALA A 121 1.64 -0.97 0.83
CA ALA A 121 2.42 0.26 0.73
C ALA A 121 3.78 0.04 0.04
N SER A 122 4.21 1.00 -0.77
CA SER A 122 5.48 0.91 -1.50
C SER A 122 6.69 1.13 -0.59
N TRP A 123 6.52 1.89 0.49
CA TRP A 123 7.54 2.21 1.49
C TRP A 123 7.72 1.09 2.55
N ALA A 124 8.68 1.27 3.45
CA ALA A 124 9.14 0.26 4.44
C ALA A 124 9.55 -1.07 3.79
N LYS A 125 10.01 -0.99 2.56
CA LYS A 125 10.48 -2.12 1.74
C LYS A 125 11.73 -1.71 0.97
N LEU A 126 12.62 -2.67 0.72
CA LEU A 126 13.77 -2.51 -0.15
C LEU A 126 13.64 -3.52 -1.29
N TYR A 127 13.82 -3.05 -2.50
CA TYR A 127 13.64 -3.81 -3.72
C TYR A 127 14.94 -3.83 -4.52
N HIS A 128 15.37 -4.97 -4.99
CA HIS A 128 16.44 -5.04 -5.98
C HIS A 128 15.98 -4.42 -7.30
N SER A 129 16.79 -3.58 -7.92
CA SER A 129 16.43 -2.79 -9.12
C SER A 129 16.01 -3.67 -10.31
N SER A 130 16.54 -4.89 -10.42
CA SER A 130 16.15 -5.85 -11.46
C SER A 130 14.65 -6.16 -11.50
N LEU A 131 13.92 -5.99 -10.40
CA LEU A 131 12.47 -6.19 -10.36
C LEU A 131 11.74 -5.16 -11.24
N PHE A 132 12.27 -3.95 -11.34
CA PHE A 132 11.72 -2.88 -12.18
C PHE A 132 12.19 -2.98 -13.65
N ALA A 133 13.31 -3.69 -13.90
CA ALA A 133 13.79 -3.95 -15.26
C ALA A 133 12.84 -4.84 -16.07
N THR A 134 11.91 -5.55 -15.42
CA THR A 134 10.83 -6.31 -16.06
C THR A 134 9.74 -5.43 -16.69
N GLY A 135 9.81 -4.11 -16.54
CA GLY A 135 8.83 -3.16 -17.04
C GLY A 135 7.70 -2.83 -16.05
N ILE A 136 7.71 -3.41 -14.83
CA ILE A 136 6.73 -3.06 -13.80
C ILE A 136 6.86 -1.59 -13.42
N ARG A 137 5.74 -0.86 -13.50
CA ARG A 137 5.64 0.56 -13.13
C ARG A 137 4.34 0.82 -12.39
N TYR A 138 4.34 1.85 -11.57
CA TYR A 138 3.12 2.32 -10.89
C TYR A 138 2.15 2.92 -11.91
N PRO A 139 0.86 2.53 -11.93
CA PRO A 139 -0.12 3.04 -12.89
C PRO A 139 -0.38 4.52 -12.65
N LYS A 140 -0.22 5.34 -13.72
CA LYS A 140 -0.34 6.80 -13.64
C LYS A 140 -1.81 7.25 -13.55
N GLY A 141 -2.02 8.38 -12.89
CA GLY A 141 -3.32 9.08 -12.85
C GLY A 141 -4.35 8.49 -11.90
N ILE A 142 -4.03 7.41 -11.21
CA ILE A 142 -4.92 6.75 -10.22
C ILE A 142 -4.37 6.88 -8.80
N VAL A 143 -5.22 6.67 -7.82
CA VAL A 143 -4.86 6.41 -6.42
C VAL A 143 -5.00 4.92 -6.13
N TYR A 144 -4.40 4.42 -5.05
CA TYR A 144 -4.26 2.98 -4.71
C TYR A 144 -3.33 2.22 -5.69
N GLU A 145 -2.37 2.92 -6.25
CA GLU A 145 -1.37 2.39 -7.21
C GLU A 145 -0.50 1.29 -6.61
N ASP A 146 -0.28 1.36 -5.30
CA ASP A 146 0.45 0.38 -4.51
C ASP A 146 -0.25 -1.00 -4.51
N LEU A 147 -1.58 -1.00 -4.34
CA LEU A 147 -2.40 -2.22 -4.39
C LEU A 147 -2.28 -2.93 -5.75
N ALA A 148 -2.15 -2.16 -6.84
CA ALA A 148 -2.01 -2.70 -8.18
C ALA A 148 -0.58 -3.13 -8.53
N THR A 149 0.45 -2.73 -7.75
CA THR A 149 1.86 -2.86 -8.16
C THR A 149 2.69 -3.72 -7.22
N THR A 150 2.57 -3.53 -5.90
CA THR A 150 3.50 -4.14 -4.93
C THR A 150 3.50 -5.67 -5.00
N TYR A 151 2.35 -6.32 -5.21
CA TYR A 151 2.28 -7.77 -5.34
C TYR A 151 3.01 -8.30 -6.58
N LEU A 152 3.08 -7.52 -7.66
CA LEU A 152 3.82 -7.89 -8.87
C LEU A 152 5.32 -7.90 -8.60
N LEU A 153 5.83 -6.88 -7.90
CA LEU A 153 7.24 -6.82 -7.48
C LEU A 153 7.60 -7.98 -6.56
N ILE A 154 6.73 -8.30 -5.59
CA ILE A 154 6.90 -9.46 -4.71
C ILE A 154 6.89 -10.77 -5.52
N PHE A 155 5.99 -10.90 -6.48
CA PHE A 155 5.87 -12.10 -7.30
C PHE A 155 7.13 -12.39 -8.13
N GLN A 156 7.83 -11.34 -8.59
CA GLN A 156 9.11 -11.45 -9.32
C GLN A 156 10.30 -11.85 -8.44
N SER A 157 10.13 -11.87 -7.13
CA SER A 157 11.14 -12.32 -6.18
C SER A 157 10.83 -13.74 -5.72
N ASP A 158 11.78 -14.65 -5.76
CA ASP A 158 11.56 -16.03 -5.30
C ASP A 158 11.30 -16.09 -3.79
N LYS A 159 12.02 -15.24 -3.05
CA LYS A 159 11.98 -15.12 -1.60
C LYS A 159 11.79 -13.67 -1.19
N VAL A 160 11.13 -13.48 -0.05
CA VAL A 160 10.91 -12.17 0.59
C VAL A 160 11.29 -12.27 2.07
N ALA A 161 12.22 -11.45 2.50
CA ALA A 161 12.61 -11.36 3.91
C ALA A 161 11.73 -10.35 4.65
N PHE A 162 11.45 -10.61 5.90
CA PHE A 162 10.63 -9.75 6.76
C PHE A 162 11.24 -9.63 8.15
N CYS A 163 11.15 -8.44 8.76
CA CYS A 163 11.34 -8.28 10.18
C CYS A 163 10.26 -7.42 10.84
N ASN A 164 10.05 -7.62 12.13
CA ASN A 164 9.05 -6.87 12.89
C ASN A 164 9.58 -5.55 13.48
N ARG A 165 10.73 -5.05 13.04
CA ARG A 165 11.23 -3.71 13.41
C ARG A 165 10.38 -2.63 12.77
N ARG A 166 10.07 -1.58 13.54
CA ARG A 166 9.32 -0.41 13.07
C ARG A 166 10.30 0.69 12.74
N ILE A 167 10.70 0.76 11.48
CA ILE A 167 11.75 1.65 10.97
C ILE A 167 11.23 2.79 10.09
N TYR A 168 9.94 2.80 9.84
CA TYR A 168 9.25 3.83 9.05
C TYR A 168 8.17 4.49 9.92
N ASN A 169 8.02 5.81 9.84
CA ASN A 169 7.05 6.57 10.61
C ASN A 169 6.10 7.27 9.66
N TYR A 170 4.88 6.73 9.58
CA TYR A 170 3.82 7.18 8.69
C TYR A 170 2.94 8.24 9.36
N LEU A 171 2.88 9.44 8.76
CA LEU A 171 2.10 10.56 9.25
C LEU A 171 0.63 10.45 8.85
N LEU A 172 -0.25 10.39 9.85
CA LEU A 172 -1.69 10.40 9.63
C LEU A 172 -2.19 11.85 9.55
N ARG A 173 -2.59 12.28 8.35
CA ARG A 173 -3.21 13.59 8.11
C ARG A 173 -4.64 13.45 7.62
N ARG A 174 -5.50 14.40 8.03
CA ARG A 174 -6.91 14.41 7.56
C ARG A 174 -7.05 14.76 6.09
N ASP A 175 -6.13 15.55 5.55
CA ASP A 175 -6.05 16.01 4.15
C ASP A 175 -5.29 15.04 3.23
N SER A 176 -4.80 13.91 3.77
CA SER A 176 -4.14 12.87 2.96
C SER A 176 -5.11 12.23 1.95
N ILE A 177 -4.56 11.58 0.93
CA ILE A 177 -5.37 10.82 -0.06
C ILE A 177 -6.28 9.81 0.67
N GLU A 178 -5.79 9.10 1.66
CA GLU A 178 -6.55 8.11 2.42
C GLU A 178 -7.54 8.76 3.40
N GLY A 179 -7.12 9.82 4.10
CA GLY A 179 -7.93 10.57 5.07
C GLY A 179 -9.05 11.40 4.45
N SER A 180 -8.91 11.82 3.19
CA SER A 180 -9.87 12.70 2.52
C SER A 180 -11.19 11.99 2.22
N SER A 181 -12.26 12.81 2.05
CA SER A 181 -13.60 12.34 1.71
C SER A 181 -13.66 11.55 0.40
N PHE A 182 -14.76 10.88 0.15
CA PHE A 182 -15.04 10.20 -1.12
C PHE A 182 -15.01 11.19 -2.30
N SER A 183 -14.46 10.73 -3.43
CA SER A 183 -14.49 11.45 -4.71
C SER A 183 -14.70 10.48 -5.89
N SER A 184 -15.20 10.97 -7.03
CA SER A 184 -15.31 10.18 -8.26
C SER A 184 -13.96 9.62 -8.67
N LYS A 185 -12.89 10.41 -8.59
CA LYS A 185 -11.52 9.97 -8.87
C LYS A 185 -11.11 8.74 -8.04
N LYS A 186 -11.49 8.66 -6.76
CA LYS A 186 -11.22 7.48 -5.93
C LYS A 186 -11.96 6.25 -6.43
N MET A 187 -13.20 6.43 -6.88
CA MET A 187 -14.00 5.33 -7.42
C MET A 187 -13.46 4.84 -8.76
N ASP A 188 -13.17 5.75 -9.69
CA ASP A 188 -12.61 5.41 -11.01
C ASP A 188 -11.24 4.72 -10.85
N SER A 189 -10.42 5.21 -9.93
CA SER A 189 -9.15 4.57 -9.57
C SER A 189 -9.35 3.16 -9.03
N ALA A 190 -10.33 2.96 -8.16
CA ALA A 190 -10.61 1.64 -7.60
C ALA A 190 -11.06 0.64 -8.66
N LEU A 191 -11.89 1.07 -9.62
CA LEU A 191 -12.28 0.25 -10.75
C LEU A 191 -11.08 -0.11 -11.63
N LYS A 192 -10.23 0.88 -11.90
CA LYS A 192 -9.01 0.66 -12.69
C LYS A 192 -8.04 -0.30 -11.99
N VAL A 193 -7.88 -0.18 -10.68
CA VAL A 193 -7.08 -1.13 -9.87
C VAL A 193 -7.66 -2.55 -10.00
N CYS A 194 -9.00 -2.71 -9.91
CA CYS A 194 -9.62 -4.03 -10.11
C CYS A 194 -9.31 -4.60 -11.49
N GLU A 195 -9.45 -3.82 -12.56
CA GLU A 195 -9.13 -4.25 -13.93
C GLU A 195 -7.66 -4.68 -14.07
N LEU A 196 -6.74 -3.86 -13.55
CA LEU A 196 -5.30 -4.15 -13.58
C LEU A 196 -4.97 -5.43 -12.80
N MET A 197 -5.57 -5.63 -11.64
CA MET A 197 -5.36 -6.86 -10.87
C MET A 197 -5.98 -8.07 -11.59
N GLU A 198 -7.20 -7.94 -12.09
CA GLU A 198 -7.90 -9.01 -12.81
C GLU A 198 -7.19 -9.42 -14.13
N SER A 199 -6.32 -8.58 -14.69
CA SER A 199 -5.47 -8.96 -15.82
C SER A 199 -4.32 -9.93 -15.44
N HIS A 200 -4.07 -10.15 -14.13
CA HIS A 200 -3.02 -11.03 -13.60
C HIS A 200 -3.63 -12.24 -12.83
N LEU A 201 -4.66 -12.87 -13.37
CA LEU A 201 -5.33 -14.01 -12.74
C LEU A 201 -4.42 -15.24 -12.57
N ASP A 202 -3.38 -15.38 -13.37
CA ASP A 202 -2.33 -16.39 -13.23
C ASP A 202 -1.57 -16.28 -11.90
N ILE A 203 -1.35 -15.05 -11.41
CA ILE A 203 -0.76 -14.76 -10.11
C ILE A 203 -1.82 -14.85 -9.01
N LEU A 204 -2.94 -14.14 -9.20
CA LEU A 204 -4.00 -14.02 -8.19
C LEU A 204 -4.67 -15.36 -7.91
N GLY A 205 -4.74 -16.27 -8.90
CA GLY A 205 -5.27 -17.63 -8.72
C GLY A 205 -4.54 -18.42 -7.64
N LYS A 206 -3.22 -18.21 -7.50
CA LYS A 206 -2.38 -18.86 -6.49
C LYS A 206 -2.68 -18.37 -5.05
N VAL A 207 -3.27 -17.18 -4.90
CA VAL A 207 -3.57 -16.52 -3.62
C VAL A 207 -5.02 -16.04 -3.54
N MET A 208 -5.93 -16.68 -4.28
CA MET A 208 -7.30 -16.20 -4.51
C MET A 208 -8.06 -15.88 -3.22
N GLN A 209 -7.95 -16.70 -2.19
CA GLN A 209 -8.65 -16.47 -0.92
C GLN A 209 -8.15 -15.19 -0.22
N ALA A 210 -6.83 -14.96 -0.21
CA ALA A 210 -6.23 -13.76 0.36
C ALA A 210 -6.61 -12.52 -0.46
N TYR A 211 -6.57 -12.63 -1.79
CA TYR A 211 -7.03 -11.60 -2.72
C TYR A 211 -8.50 -11.20 -2.45
N GLN A 212 -9.42 -12.17 -2.35
CA GLN A 212 -10.82 -11.90 -2.04
C GLN A 212 -10.99 -11.19 -0.69
N CYS A 213 -10.22 -11.57 0.33
CA CYS A 213 -10.24 -10.91 1.64
C CYS A 213 -9.74 -9.45 1.56
N ARG A 214 -8.69 -9.20 0.77
CA ARG A 214 -8.18 -7.84 0.52
C ARG A 214 -9.21 -6.98 -0.21
N MET A 215 -9.80 -7.51 -1.29
CA MET A 215 -10.81 -6.81 -2.09
C MET A 215 -12.09 -6.57 -1.29
N MET A 216 -12.51 -7.48 -0.43
CA MET A 216 -13.63 -7.26 0.48
C MET A 216 -13.39 -6.04 1.38
N SER A 217 -12.21 -5.96 2.02
CA SER A 217 -11.85 -4.82 2.86
C SER A 217 -11.82 -3.51 2.06
N PHE A 218 -11.29 -3.56 0.84
CA PHE A 218 -11.21 -2.42 -0.07
C PHE A 218 -12.59 -1.92 -0.53
N PHE A 219 -13.47 -2.82 -0.95
CA PHE A 219 -14.81 -2.46 -1.38
C PHE A 219 -15.65 -1.87 -0.25
N PHE A 220 -15.56 -2.43 0.97
CA PHE A 220 -16.26 -1.85 2.11
C PHE A 220 -15.70 -0.49 2.51
N HIS A 221 -14.40 -0.29 2.46
CA HIS A 221 -13.81 1.04 2.70
C HIS A 221 -14.39 2.10 1.76
N LEU A 222 -14.54 1.79 0.47
CA LEU A 222 -15.14 2.68 -0.51
C LEU A 222 -16.64 2.89 -0.25
N LEU A 223 -17.39 1.82 -0.05
CA LEU A 223 -18.85 1.88 0.13
C LEU A 223 -19.27 2.66 1.39
N LEU A 224 -18.52 2.55 2.48
CA LEU A 224 -18.82 3.26 3.72
C LEU A 224 -18.63 4.78 3.58
N LYS A 225 -17.66 5.21 2.76
CA LYS A 225 -17.39 6.63 2.46
C LYS A 225 -18.27 7.19 1.33
N MET A 226 -18.89 6.32 0.52
CA MET A 226 -19.64 6.70 -0.67
C MET A 226 -20.98 7.34 -0.31
N PRO A 227 -21.35 8.48 -0.93
CA PRO A 227 -22.68 9.08 -0.77
C PRO A 227 -23.80 8.11 -1.19
N ASP A 228 -24.97 8.29 -0.59
CA ASP A 228 -26.15 7.53 -1.01
C ASP A 228 -26.60 7.98 -2.42
N GLY A 229 -27.08 7.03 -3.22
CA GLY A 229 -27.50 7.31 -4.60
C GLY A 229 -26.38 7.34 -5.64
N TYR A 230 -25.11 7.12 -5.24
CA TYR A 230 -24.02 7.05 -6.21
C TYR A 230 -24.17 5.83 -7.12
N GLU A 231 -24.09 6.03 -8.45
CA GLU A 231 -24.42 5.03 -9.48
C GLU A 231 -23.62 3.73 -9.34
N GLN A 232 -22.30 3.84 -9.14
CA GLN A 232 -21.39 2.69 -9.06
C GLN A 232 -21.53 1.88 -7.76
N ARG A 233 -22.35 2.33 -6.81
CA ARG A 233 -22.60 1.63 -5.55
C ARG A 233 -23.14 0.21 -5.76
N ASN A 234 -24.08 0.05 -6.68
CA ASN A 234 -24.65 -1.25 -6.99
C ASN A 234 -23.64 -2.20 -7.62
N MET A 235 -22.71 -1.68 -8.42
CA MET A 235 -21.65 -2.46 -9.04
C MET A 235 -20.67 -3.00 -7.98
N LEU A 236 -20.21 -2.15 -7.05
CA LEU A 236 -19.36 -2.62 -5.93
C LEU A 236 -20.09 -3.63 -5.05
N TYR A 237 -21.37 -3.40 -4.78
CA TYR A 237 -22.14 -4.35 -3.99
C TYR A 237 -22.33 -5.69 -4.69
N LYS A 238 -22.46 -5.72 -6.01
CA LYS A 238 -22.46 -6.96 -6.80
C LYS A 238 -21.15 -7.72 -6.63
N ARG A 239 -19.99 -7.04 -6.68
CA ARG A 239 -18.67 -7.65 -6.43
C ARG A 239 -18.57 -8.20 -4.99
N ILE A 240 -19.04 -7.47 -3.98
CA ILE A 240 -19.12 -7.96 -2.60
C ILE A 240 -19.96 -9.24 -2.50
N LYS A 241 -21.15 -9.25 -3.13
CA LYS A 241 -22.02 -10.44 -3.10
C LYS A 241 -21.35 -11.69 -3.68
N ALA A 242 -20.50 -11.52 -4.70
CA ALA A 242 -19.79 -12.62 -5.33
C ALA A 242 -18.76 -13.30 -4.40
N ILE A 243 -18.11 -12.54 -3.50
CA ILE A 243 -17.02 -13.06 -2.67
C ILE A 243 -17.36 -13.16 -1.17
N ARG A 244 -18.52 -12.66 -0.72
CA ARG A 244 -18.85 -12.53 0.73
C ARG A 244 -18.87 -13.88 1.47
N TRP A 245 -19.30 -14.95 0.83
CA TRP A 245 -19.33 -16.28 1.45
C TRP A 245 -17.91 -16.80 1.70
N SER A 246 -17.04 -16.73 0.70
CA SER A 246 -15.65 -17.12 0.81
C SER A 246 -14.93 -16.37 1.93
N VAL A 247 -15.15 -15.06 2.04
CA VAL A 247 -14.52 -14.22 3.08
C VAL A 247 -15.12 -14.50 4.47
N LEU A 248 -16.44 -14.73 4.57
CA LEU A 248 -17.10 -15.06 5.84
C LEU A 248 -16.54 -16.34 6.45
N CYS A 249 -16.34 -17.37 5.63
CA CYS A 249 -15.82 -18.67 6.06
C CYS A 249 -14.31 -18.70 6.26
N ASN A 250 -13.57 -17.67 5.81
CA ASN A 250 -12.12 -17.65 5.91
C ASN A 250 -11.66 -17.17 7.30
N SER A 251 -11.02 -18.05 8.06
CA SER A 251 -10.54 -17.75 9.42
C SER A 251 -9.42 -16.70 9.47
N ARG A 252 -8.61 -16.58 8.40
CA ARG A 252 -7.54 -15.59 8.26
C ARG A 252 -8.07 -14.19 7.87
N ALA A 253 -9.29 -14.10 7.35
CA ALA A 253 -9.87 -12.81 7.00
C ALA A 253 -10.04 -11.92 8.24
N ARG A 254 -9.72 -10.63 8.09
CA ARG A 254 -9.87 -9.63 9.17
C ARG A 254 -11.28 -9.68 9.76
N LYS A 255 -11.38 -9.61 11.09
CA LYS A 255 -12.67 -9.66 11.80
C LYS A 255 -13.69 -8.65 11.24
N LYS A 256 -13.26 -7.40 10.97
CA LYS A 256 -14.11 -6.36 10.36
C LYS A 256 -14.63 -6.80 8.99
N ALA A 257 -13.81 -7.41 8.14
CA ALA A 257 -14.24 -7.89 6.81
C ALA A 257 -15.24 -9.05 6.92
N ARG A 258 -15.03 -9.99 7.83
CA ARG A 258 -15.97 -11.09 8.09
C ARG A 258 -17.32 -10.59 8.60
N VAL A 259 -17.32 -9.68 9.58
CA VAL A 259 -18.55 -9.06 10.10
C VAL A 259 -19.29 -8.30 9.00
N ALA A 260 -18.57 -7.48 8.21
CA ALA A 260 -19.17 -6.76 7.10
C ALA A 260 -19.74 -7.72 6.02
N SER A 261 -19.06 -8.83 5.74
CA SER A 261 -19.55 -9.89 4.84
C SER A 261 -20.87 -10.49 5.36
N LEU A 262 -20.96 -10.80 6.64
CA LEU A 262 -22.20 -11.30 7.26
C LEU A 262 -23.33 -10.26 7.16
N LEU A 263 -23.07 -9.02 7.58
CA LEU A 263 -24.06 -7.94 7.55
C LEU A 263 -24.56 -7.65 6.13
N SER A 264 -23.71 -7.87 5.10
CA SER A 264 -24.09 -7.64 3.72
C SER A 264 -25.24 -8.54 3.22
N TYR A 265 -25.58 -9.62 3.91
CA TYR A 265 -26.76 -10.44 3.59
C TYR A 265 -28.07 -9.73 3.91
N PHE A 266 -28.04 -8.81 4.86
CA PHE A 266 -29.19 -7.98 5.28
C PHE A 266 -29.28 -6.63 4.55
N GLY A 267 -28.37 -6.40 3.60
CA GLY A 267 -28.32 -5.17 2.79
C GLY A 267 -27.30 -4.15 3.25
N LEU A 268 -26.99 -3.20 2.34
CA LEU A 268 -25.96 -2.16 2.60
C LEU A 268 -26.36 -1.18 3.70
N GLY A 269 -27.66 -0.92 3.89
CA GLY A 269 -28.14 -0.04 4.96
C GLY A 269 -27.75 -0.56 6.34
N VAL A 270 -27.86 -1.87 6.55
CA VAL A 270 -27.46 -2.52 7.81
C VAL A 270 -25.95 -2.41 8.02
N VAL A 271 -25.17 -2.66 6.98
CA VAL A 271 -23.69 -2.51 7.04
C VAL A 271 -23.34 -1.07 7.45
N LYS A 272 -23.85 -0.05 6.74
CA LYS A 272 -23.58 1.36 7.06
C LYS A 272 -24.02 1.72 8.49
N GLY A 273 -25.22 1.33 8.91
CA GLY A 273 -25.73 1.61 10.25
C GLY A 273 -24.84 1.06 11.36
N VAL A 274 -24.42 -0.20 11.24
CA VAL A 274 -23.54 -0.82 12.25
C VAL A 274 -22.15 -0.17 12.28
N PHE A 275 -21.54 0.10 11.12
CA PHE A 275 -20.22 0.72 11.09
C PHE A 275 -20.22 2.16 11.58
N HIS A 276 -21.26 2.95 11.30
CA HIS A 276 -21.42 4.30 11.87
C HIS A 276 -21.56 4.30 13.40
N LEU A 277 -22.18 3.27 13.98
CA LEU A 277 -22.25 3.14 15.44
C LEU A 277 -20.89 2.78 16.08
N ILE A 278 -20.06 2.02 15.36
CA ILE A 278 -18.72 1.62 15.83
C ILE A 278 -17.73 2.80 15.74
N ASP A 279 -17.77 3.59 14.66
CA ASP A 279 -16.85 4.71 14.43
C ASP A 279 -17.15 5.95 15.31
N ARG A 280 -18.31 5.99 15.95
CA ARG A 280 -18.68 7.04 16.93
C ARG A 280 -18.18 6.77 18.36
N ARG A 281 -17.59 5.62 18.61
CA ARG A 281 -16.96 5.24 19.88
C ARG A 281 -15.44 5.31 19.79
#